data_98199270aaa31e796b821d42b75eead0
#
_entry.id   98199270aaa31e796b821d42b75eead0
#
_cell.length_a   1.000
_cell.length_b   1.000
_cell.length_c   1.000
_cell.angle_alpha   90.00
_cell.angle_beta   90.00
_cell.angle_gamma   90.00
#
_symmetry.space_group_name_H-M   'P 1'
#
loop_
_entity.id
_entity.type
_entity.pdbx_description
1 polymer ?
#
loop_
_entity_poly.entity_id
_entity_poly.type
_entity_poly.pdbx_seq_one_letter_code
_entity_poly.pdbx_strand_id
1 'polypeptide(L)'
;MSENKDHSTRTISVVMAITLLGKVLGLFRDHLMAVHYGTTGMEAKAFYIASRIPRVFFDVVFASAIAACFIPVFSEYLTQRGKKEAFRFGSNFLSVMALLTAVLTVLGILFAQPLVTLFADGYDPQTAELAASLTRVMFPTVLFTGVAFSFVGILQAMDRFNIPALISTVSNLVIIGYFFFLDERFGVYGLAGAYLLGWLLQAVVQAPSLRQLD
;
A
#
# COMPACT_ATOMS: atom_id res chain seq x y z
N MET A 1 29.17 25.35 2.62
CA MET A 1 28.31 24.87 3.71
C MET A 1 26.88 25.39 3.65
N SER A 2 26.60 26.58 3.08
CA SER A 2 25.26 27.14 2.88
C SER A 2 24.45 26.40 1.80
N GLU A 3 25.07 26.09 0.68
CA GLU A 3 24.42 25.48 -0.51
C GLU A 3 23.83 24.06 -0.22
N ASN A 4 24.51 23.30 0.62
CA ASN A 4 24.06 21.97 1.04
C ASN A 4 22.86 22.03 2.03
N LYS A 5 22.76 23.09 2.82
CA LYS A 5 21.61 23.36 3.71
C LYS A 5 20.36 23.76 2.91
N ASP A 6 20.52 24.59 1.90
CA ASP A 6 19.41 25.05 1.06
C ASP A 6 18.81 23.91 0.23
N HIS A 7 19.65 23.03 -0.29
CA HIS A 7 19.19 21.83 -1.03
C HIS A 7 18.45 20.86 -0.12
N SER A 8 18.94 20.62 1.09
CA SER A 8 18.29 19.75 2.08
C SER A 8 16.94 20.33 2.53
N THR A 9 16.90 21.63 2.83
CA THR A 9 15.64 22.32 3.24
C THR A 9 14.58 22.27 2.13
N ARG A 10 14.98 22.48 0.88
CA ARG A 10 14.07 22.40 -0.27
C ARG A 10 13.51 20.99 -0.45
N THR A 11 14.34 19.96 -0.32
CA THR A 11 13.88 18.56 -0.42
C THR A 11 12.90 18.22 0.68
N ILE A 12 13.18 18.61 1.93
CA ILE A 12 12.27 18.39 3.06
C ILE A 12 10.92 19.10 2.84
N SER A 13 10.95 20.37 2.40
CA SER A 13 9.72 21.12 2.13
C SER A 13 8.88 20.49 1.03
N VAL A 14 9.49 19.99 -0.04
CA VAL A 14 8.80 19.28 -1.13
C VAL A 14 8.16 17.99 -0.62
N VAL A 15 8.90 17.17 0.13
CA VAL A 15 8.37 15.93 0.72
C VAL A 15 7.21 16.22 1.66
N MET A 16 7.31 17.25 2.50
CA MET A 16 6.22 17.66 3.39
C MET A 16 4.97 18.10 2.61
N ALA A 17 5.14 18.92 1.56
CA ALA A 17 4.04 19.38 0.73
C ALA A 17 3.32 18.20 0.01
N ILE A 18 4.08 17.27 -0.56
CA ILE A 18 3.55 16.07 -1.21
C ILE A 18 2.80 15.18 -0.20
N THR A 19 3.38 14.99 0.98
CA THR A 19 2.76 14.20 2.05
C THR A 19 1.46 14.83 2.53
N LEU A 20 1.45 16.17 2.69
CA LEU A 20 0.24 16.91 3.08
C LEU A 20 -0.85 16.78 2.00
N LEU A 21 -0.48 16.94 0.72
CA LEU A 21 -1.40 16.73 -0.39
C LEU A 21 -2.00 15.31 -0.37
N GLY A 22 -1.19 14.28 -0.15
CA GLY A 22 -1.66 12.90 -0.01
C GLY A 22 -2.65 12.72 1.14
N LYS A 23 -2.43 13.38 2.28
CA LYS A 23 -3.36 13.36 3.42
C LYS A 23 -4.68 14.07 3.12
N VAL A 24 -4.62 15.23 2.47
CA VAL A 24 -5.84 15.98 2.05
C VAL A 24 -6.66 15.15 1.07
N LEU A 25 -6.02 14.55 0.07
CA LEU A 25 -6.70 13.63 -0.86
C LEU A 25 -7.27 12.40 -0.16
N GLY A 26 -6.57 11.86 0.85
CA GLY A 26 -7.09 10.77 1.67
C GLY A 26 -8.36 11.15 2.43
N LEU A 27 -8.40 12.33 3.05
CA LEU A 27 -9.60 12.85 3.71
C LEU A 27 -10.76 13.06 2.72
N PHE A 28 -10.46 13.57 1.53
CA PHE A 28 -11.47 13.75 0.48
C PHE A 28 -12.03 12.40 0.00
N ARG A 29 -11.17 11.40 -0.20
CA ARG A 29 -11.59 10.03 -0.49
C ARG A 29 -12.51 9.47 0.60
N ASP A 30 -12.14 9.63 1.87
CA ASP A 30 -12.93 9.12 3.00
C ASP A 30 -14.30 9.85 3.10
N HIS A 31 -14.32 11.15 2.76
CA HIS A 31 -15.57 11.90 2.63
C HIS A 31 -16.46 11.33 1.51
N LEU A 32 -15.92 11.09 0.32
CA LEU A 32 -16.67 10.48 -0.78
C LEU A 32 -17.23 9.11 -0.38
N MET A 33 -16.44 8.28 0.29
CA MET A 33 -16.89 7.00 0.79
C MET A 33 -18.07 7.14 1.77
N ALA A 34 -18.01 8.11 2.69
CA ALA A 34 -19.10 8.39 3.62
C ALA A 34 -20.37 8.92 2.93
N VAL A 35 -20.22 9.70 1.86
CA VAL A 35 -21.36 10.21 1.07
C VAL A 35 -22.04 9.10 0.27
N HIS A 36 -21.28 8.19 -0.37
CA HIS A 36 -21.81 7.15 -1.25
C HIS A 36 -22.35 5.94 -0.48
N TYR A 37 -21.64 5.48 0.56
CA TYR A 37 -22.00 4.24 1.29
C TYR A 37 -22.46 4.48 2.73
N GLY A 38 -22.44 5.75 3.19
CA GLY A 38 -22.71 6.07 4.59
C GLY A 38 -21.57 5.63 5.52
N THR A 39 -21.79 5.80 6.82
CA THR A 39 -20.81 5.42 7.86
C THR A 39 -21.18 4.14 8.59
N THR A 40 -22.46 3.76 8.54
CA THR A 40 -23.05 2.62 9.30
C THR A 40 -23.75 1.60 8.40
N GLY A 41 -23.77 1.83 7.08
CA GLY A 41 -24.38 0.94 6.10
C GLY A 41 -23.67 -0.42 6.01
N MET A 42 -24.37 -1.42 5.51
CA MET A 42 -23.83 -2.77 5.31
C MET A 42 -22.56 -2.75 4.46
N GLU A 43 -22.59 -2.04 3.32
CA GLU A 43 -21.47 -1.95 2.39
C GLU A 43 -20.25 -1.27 2.99
N ALA A 44 -20.46 -0.16 3.73
CA ALA A 44 -19.39 0.55 4.42
C ALA A 44 -18.71 -0.34 5.48
N LYS A 45 -19.49 -1.03 6.30
CA LYS A 45 -18.98 -1.97 7.32
C LYS A 45 -18.20 -3.12 6.69
N ALA A 46 -18.78 -3.75 5.66
CA ALA A 46 -18.16 -4.87 4.96
C ALA A 46 -16.85 -4.46 4.31
N PHE A 47 -16.82 -3.31 3.61
CA PHE A 47 -15.62 -2.78 2.98
C PHE A 47 -14.54 -2.40 3.99
N TYR A 48 -14.93 -1.77 5.12
CA TYR A 48 -13.98 -1.42 6.17
C TYR A 48 -13.23 -2.65 6.71
N ILE A 49 -13.95 -3.73 7.01
CA ILE A 49 -13.33 -4.98 7.48
C ILE A 49 -12.48 -5.61 6.37
N ALA A 50 -13.01 -5.69 5.14
CA ALA A 50 -12.31 -6.28 4.01
C ALA A 50 -10.99 -5.57 3.67
N SER A 51 -10.93 -4.25 3.82
CA SER A 51 -9.71 -3.48 3.60
C SER A 51 -8.72 -3.56 4.78
N ARG A 52 -9.22 -3.72 5.99
CA ARG A 52 -8.41 -3.75 7.21
C ARG A 52 -7.68 -5.08 7.41
N ILE A 53 -8.34 -6.20 7.14
CA ILE A 53 -7.75 -7.54 7.37
C ILE A 53 -6.41 -7.71 6.61
N PRO A 54 -6.34 -7.53 5.27
CA PRO A 54 -5.07 -7.67 4.54
C PRO A 54 -3.98 -6.73 5.06
N ARG A 55 -4.37 -5.51 5.41
CA ARG A 55 -3.44 -4.50 5.93
C ARG A 55 -2.84 -4.89 7.27
N VAL A 56 -3.64 -5.37 8.22
CA VAL A 56 -3.16 -5.82 9.54
C VAL A 56 -2.15 -6.96 9.37
N PHE A 57 -2.44 -7.92 8.49
CA PHE A 57 -1.49 -9.01 8.21
C PHE A 57 -0.17 -8.50 7.63
N PHE A 58 -0.22 -7.54 6.70
CA PHE A 58 0.98 -6.93 6.15
C PHE A 58 1.78 -6.16 7.22
N ASP A 59 1.11 -5.30 7.97
CA ASP A 59 1.76 -4.44 8.96
C ASP A 59 2.44 -5.25 10.07
N VAL A 60 1.79 -6.32 10.55
CA VAL A 60 2.34 -7.16 11.62
C VAL A 60 3.52 -8.01 11.13
N VAL A 61 3.43 -8.59 9.93
CA VAL A 61 4.41 -9.58 9.46
C VAL A 61 5.58 -8.92 8.71
N PHE A 62 5.33 -7.92 7.87
CA PHE A 62 6.30 -7.44 6.90
C PHE A 62 6.81 -6.02 7.13
N ALA A 63 5.96 -5.10 7.58
CA ALA A 63 6.35 -3.69 7.68
C ALA A 63 7.55 -3.47 8.61
N SER A 64 7.56 -4.14 9.76
CA SER A 64 8.66 -4.09 10.72
C SER A 64 9.95 -4.72 10.17
N ALA A 65 9.85 -5.84 9.43
CA ALA A 65 11.00 -6.50 8.82
C ALA A 65 11.65 -5.62 7.75
N ILE A 66 10.87 -4.91 6.95
CA ILE A 66 11.39 -3.97 5.95
C ILE A 66 12.14 -2.83 6.64
N ALA A 67 11.53 -2.18 7.62
CA ALA A 67 12.11 -1.02 8.29
C ALA A 67 13.31 -1.37 9.16
N ALA A 68 13.24 -2.44 9.94
CA ALA A 68 14.25 -2.79 10.94
C ALA A 68 15.41 -3.63 10.37
N CYS A 69 15.16 -4.44 9.34
CA CYS A 69 16.17 -5.37 8.82
C CYS A 69 16.61 -5.01 7.41
N PHE A 70 15.66 -4.82 6.48
CA PHE A 70 16.02 -4.65 5.07
C PHE A 70 16.77 -3.33 4.80
N ILE A 71 16.23 -2.19 5.24
CA ILE A 71 16.82 -0.88 4.97
C ILE A 71 18.26 -0.77 5.51
N PRO A 72 18.57 -1.13 6.79
CA PRO A 72 19.92 -1.08 7.30
C PRO A 72 20.90 -1.99 6.53
N VAL A 73 20.49 -3.23 6.25
CA VAL A 73 21.35 -4.19 5.54
C VAL A 73 21.60 -3.75 4.09
N PHE A 74 20.56 -3.25 3.40
CA PHE A 74 20.74 -2.71 2.05
C PHE A 74 21.72 -1.52 2.02
N SER A 75 21.60 -0.61 3.00
CA SER A 75 22.51 0.53 3.15
C SER A 75 23.95 0.10 3.44
N GLU A 76 24.13 -0.95 4.25
CA GLU A 76 25.45 -1.54 4.51
C GLU A 76 26.06 -2.15 3.23
N TYR A 77 25.28 -2.92 2.47
CA TYR A 77 25.74 -3.45 1.18
C TYR A 77 26.12 -2.33 0.21
N LEU A 78 25.32 -1.25 0.17
CA LEU A 78 25.58 -0.11 -0.69
C LEU A 78 26.91 0.58 -0.37
N THR A 79 27.25 0.71 0.92
CA THR A 79 28.48 1.39 1.38
C THR A 79 29.70 0.49 1.35
N GLN A 80 29.58 -0.79 1.69
CA GLN A 80 30.72 -1.70 1.85
C GLN A 80 31.03 -2.52 0.59
N ARG A 81 30.00 -2.94 -0.15
CA ARG A 81 30.12 -3.86 -1.30
C ARG A 81 29.80 -3.22 -2.64
N GLY A 82 29.31 -1.99 -2.61
CA GLY A 82 28.96 -1.23 -3.81
C GLY A 82 27.55 -1.55 -4.34
N LYS A 83 27.18 -0.75 -5.32
CA LYS A 83 25.81 -0.67 -5.86
C LYS A 83 25.30 -1.99 -6.42
N LYS A 84 26.13 -2.69 -7.22
CA LYS A 84 25.74 -3.95 -7.86
C LYS A 84 25.34 -5.05 -6.86
N GLU A 85 26.11 -5.21 -5.78
CA GLU A 85 25.80 -6.21 -4.76
C GLU A 85 24.60 -5.80 -3.91
N ALA A 86 24.43 -4.50 -3.64
CA ALA A 86 23.25 -3.98 -2.94
C ALA A 86 21.96 -4.27 -3.75
N PHE A 87 21.94 -3.99 -5.05
CA PHE A 87 20.79 -4.28 -5.90
C PHE A 87 20.52 -5.77 -6.06
N ARG A 88 21.57 -6.60 -6.10
CA ARG A 88 21.41 -8.05 -6.09
C ARG A 88 20.74 -8.54 -4.79
N PHE A 89 21.17 -8.01 -3.65
CA PHE A 89 20.53 -8.30 -2.36
C PHE A 89 19.06 -7.81 -2.36
N GLY A 90 18.80 -6.58 -2.84
CA GLY A 90 17.45 -6.02 -2.97
C GLY A 90 16.53 -6.86 -3.85
N SER A 91 17.02 -7.35 -4.99
CA SER A 91 16.26 -8.23 -5.89
C SER A 91 15.93 -9.58 -5.24
N ASN A 92 16.88 -10.17 -4.51
CA ASN A 92 16.64 -11.40 -3.77
C ASN A 92 15.58 -11.19 -2.67
N PHE A 93 15.71 -10.10 -1.91
CA PHE A 93 14.74 -9.73 -0.89
C PHE A 93 13.34 -9.53 -1.49
N LEU A 94 13.24 -8.80 -2.61
CA LEU A 94 11.98 -8.60 -3.31
C LEU A 94 11.34 -9.91 -3.76
N SER A 95 12.14 -10.85 -4.28
CA SER A 95 11.65 -12.17 -4.70
C SER A 95 11.09 -12.98 -3.53
N VAL A 96 11.79 -12.98 -2.40
CA VAL A 96 11.33 -13.64 -1.16
C VAL A 96 10.06 -12.97 -0.63
N MET A 97 10.04 -11.64 -0.60
CA MET A 97 8.88 -10.86 -0.17
C MET A 97 7.66 -11.14 -1.06
N ALA A 98 7.84 -11.14 -2.38
CA ALA A 98 6.78 -11.46 -3.33
C ALA A 98 6.24 -12.89 -3.15
N LEU A 99 7.13 -13.86 -2.90
CA LEU A 99 6.71 -15.24 -2.63
C LEU A 99 5.91 -15.35 -1.33
N LEU A 100 6.41 -14.78 -0.24
CA LEU A 100 5.75 -14.84 1.07
C LEU A 100 4.39 -14.12 1.05
N THR A 101 4.32 -12.94 0.43
CA THR A 101 3.06 -12.20 0.30
C THR A 101 2.08 -12.86 -0.67
N ALA A 102 2.57 -13.56 -1.71
CA ALA A 102 1.73 -14.38 -2.58
C ALA A 102 1.12 -15.58 -1.83
N VAL A 103 1.92 -16.29 -1.04
CA VAL A 103 1.44 -17.40 -0.19
C VAL A 103 0.40 -16.87 0.81
N LEU A 104 0.68 -15.76 1.48
CA LEU A 104 -0.26 -15.13 2.42
C LEU A 104 -1.56 -14.69 1.71
N THR A 105 -1.45 -14.19 0.49
CA THR A 105 -2.61 -13.83 -0.34
C THR A 105 -3.49 -15.05 -0.61
N VAL A 106 -2.90 -16.16 -1.04
CA VAL A 106 -3.65 -17.41 -1.29
C VAL A 106 -4.33 -17.91 0.00
N LEU A 107 -3.59 -17.95 1.10
CA LEU A 107 -4.15 -18.35 2.40
C LEU A 107 -5.28 -17.41 2.83
N GLY A 108 -5.10 -16.10 2.68
CA GLY A 108 -6.12 -15.11 3.02
C GLY A 108 -7.39 -15.23 2.19
N ILE A 109 -7.28 -15.55 0.91
CA ILE A 109 -8.44 -15.83 0.04
C ILE A 109 -9.17 -17.09 0.48
N LEU A 110 -8.44 -18.17 0.78
CA LEU A 110 -9.02 -19.44 1.23
C LEU A 110 -9.70 -19.31 2.60
N PHE A 111 -9.08 -18.58 3.51
CA PHE A 111 -9.57 -18.40 4.88
C PHE A 111 -10.33 -17.09 5.11
N ALA A 112 -10.81 -16.42 4.06
CA ALA A 112 -11.49 -15.13 4.16
C ALA A 112 -12.69 -15.17 5.10
N GLN A 113 -13.52 -16.22 5.04
CA GLN A 113 -14.71 -16.36 5.89
C GLN A 113 -14.35 -16.48 7.38
N PRO A 114 -13.47 -17.42 7.82
CA PRO A 114 -13.02 -17.49 9.21
C PRO A 114 -12.36 -16.20 9.69
N LEU A 115 -11.57 -15.55 8.84
CA LEU A 115 -10.93 -14.27 9.19
C LEU A 115 -11.96 -13.17 9.45
N VAL A 116 -12.96 -13.04 8.59
CA VAL A 116 -14.04 -12.07 8.80
C VAL A 116 -14.79 -12.38 10.09
N THR A 117 -15.12 -13.63 10.37
CA THR A 117 -15.78 -14.01 11.62
C THR A 117 -14.96 -13.61 12.86
N LEU A 118 -13.64 -13.73 12.78
CA LEU A 118 -12.73 -13.35 13.87
C LEU A 118 -12.63 -11.83 14.07
N PHE A 119 -12.63 -11.06 12.98
CA PHE A 119 -12.43 -9.60 13.02
C PHE A 119 -13.74 -8.80 13.10
N ALA A 120 -14.85 -9.38 12.75
CA ALA A 120 -16.17 -8.76 12.66
C ALA A 120 -17.22 -9.48 13.53
N ASP A 121 -16.80 -9.84 14.73
CA ASP A 121 -17.71 -10.45 15.71
C ASP A 121 -18.91 -9.52 15.99
N GLY A 122 -20.11 -10.08 15.92
CA GLY A 122 -21.36 -9.33 16.10
C GLY A 122 -21.94 -8.67 14.83
N TYR A 123 -21.36 -8.89 13.66
CA TYR A 123 -21.98 -8.46 12.40
C TYR A 123 -23.11 -9.44 12.01
N ASP A 124 -24.15 -8.89 11.38
CA ASP A 124 -25.21 -9.71 10.80
C ASP A 124 -24.68 -10.62 9.67
N PRO A 125 -25.29 -11.78 9.42
CA PRO A 125 -24.78 -12.75 8.45
C PRO A 125 -24.58 -12.19 7.05
N GLN A 126 -25.43 -11.28 6.60
CA GLN A 126 -25.34 -10.67 5.26
C GLN A 126 -24.12 -9.76 5.14
N THR A 127 -23.88 -8.92 6.16
CA THR A 127 -22.68 -8.06 6.22
C THR A 127 -21.40 -8.89 6.29
N ALA A 128 -21.38 -9.98 7.07
CA ALA A 128 -20.24 -10.86 7.17
C ALA A 128 -19.94 -11.60 5.86
N GLU A 129 -20.95 -12.05 5.12
CA GLU A 129 -20.79 -12.68 3.82
C GLU A 129 -20.24 -11.71 2.77
N LEU A 130 -20.80 -10.50 2.71
CA LEU A 130 -20.29 -9.44 1.84
C LEU A 130 -18.83 -9.09 2.19
N ALA A 131 -18.52 -8.94 3.48
CA ALA A 131 -17.16 -8.67 3.94
C ALA A 131 -16.18 -9.78 3.53
N ALA A 132 -16.56 -11.05 3.63
CA ALA A 132 -15.72 -12.17 3.21
C ALA A 132 -15.50 -12.18 1.69
N SER A 133 -16.53 -11.87 0.92
CA SER A 133 -16.45 -11.74 -0.54
C SER A 133 -15.49 -10.61 -0.95
N LEU A 134 -15.65 -9.45 -0.35
CA LEU A 134 -14.75 -8.30 -0.58
C LEU A 134 -13.31 -8.58 -0.09
N THR A 135 -13.16 -9.28 1.03
CA THR A 135 -11.85 -9.68 1.55
C THR A 135 -11.09 -10.55 0.54
N ARG A 136 -11.77 -11.49 -0.13
CA ARG A 136 -11.16 -12.31 -1.20
C ARG A 136 -10.66 -11.44 -2.36
N VAL A 137 -11.43 -10.43 -2.77
CA VAL A 137 -11.04 -9.49 -3.83
C VAL A 137 -9.87 -8.61 -3.39
N MET A 138 -9.83 -8.20 -2.12
CA MET A 138 -8.85 -7.25 -1.60
C MET A 138 -7.56 -7.90 -1.08
N PHE A 139 -7.55 -9.20 -0.76
CA PHE A 139 -6.36 -9.86 -0.22
C PHE A 139 -5.11 -9.75 -1.11
N PRO A 140 -5.20 -9.76 -2.46
CA PRO A 140 -4.05 -9.52 -3.32
C PRO A 140 -3.36 -8.16 -3.10
N THR A 141 -4.00 -7.20 -2.42
CA THR A 141 -3.34 -5.96 -2.01
C THR A 141 -2.09 -6.22 -1.16
N VAL A 142 -2.04 -7.31 -0.39
CA VAL A 142 -0.88 -7.71 0.41
C VAL A 142 0.35 -7.91 -0.47
N LEU A 143 0.20 -8.58 -1.63
CA LEU A 143 1.29 -8.79 -2.58
C LEU A 143 1.80 -7.45 -3.14
N PHE A 144 0.90 -6.60 -3.62
CA PHE A 144 1.28 -5.30 -4.18
C PHE A 144 1.87 -4.36 -3.14
N THR A 145 1.34 -4.39 -1.92
CA THR A 145 1.89 -3.65 -0.78
C THR A 145 3.32 -4.12 -0.48
N GLY A 146 3.57 -5.43 -0.44
CA GLY A 146 4.90 -6.00 -0.21
C GLY A 146 5.92 -5.53 -1.24
N VAL A 147 5.56 -5.55 -2.51
CA VAL A 147 6.41 -5.05 -3.61
C VAL A 147 6.61 -3.53 -3.48
N ALA A 148 5.54 -2.75 -3.30
CA ALA A 148 5.61 -1.30 -3.21
C ALA A 148 6.48 -0.83 -2.03
N PHE A 149 6.32 -1.43 -0.85
CA PHE A 149 7.13 -1.07 0.33
C PHE A 149 8.58 -1.55 0.24
N SER A 150 8.85 -2.64 -0.45
CA SER A 150 10.24 -3.03 -0.76
C SER A 150 10.92 -2.00 -1.66
N PHE A 151 10.21 -1.46 -2.66
CA PHE A 151 10.70 -0.36 -3.49
C PHE A 151 10.91 0.93 -2.67
N VAL A 152 9.97 1.27 -1.79
CA VAL A 152 10.13 2.37 -0.83
C VAL A 152 11.40 2.19 -0.02
N GLY A 153 11.66 1.00 0.50
CA GLY A 153 12.85 0.70 1.29
C GLY A 153 14.16 0.94 0.51
N ILE A 154 14.23 0.49 -0.74
CA ILE A 154 15.40 0.73 -1.62
C ILE A 154 15.58 2.22 -1.89
N LEU A 155 14.50 2.92 -2.27
CA LEU A 155 14.54 4.36 -2.59
C LEU A 155 14.95 5.19 -1.36
N GLN A 156 14.44 4.87 -0.17
CA GLN A 156 14.80 5.55 1.08
C GLN A 156 16.26 5.29 1.46
N ALA A 157 16.76 4.06 1.30
CA ALA A 157 18.16 3.73 1.54
C ALA A 157 19.14 4.46 0.58
N MET A 158 18.62 4.97 -0.54
CA MET A 158 19.35 5.77 -1.53
C MET A 158 19.05 7.29 -1.43
N ASP A 159 18.50 7.75 -0.32
CA ASP A 159 18.12 9.15 -0.07
C ASP A 159 17.07 9.73 -1.05
N ARG A 160 16.26 8.86 -1.67
CA ARG A 160 15.19 9.24 -2.60
C ARG A 160 13.82 9.20 -1.92
N PHE A 161 13.45 10.29 -1.24
CA PHE A 161 12.21 10.37 -0.44
C PHE A 161 11.00 10.91 -1.21
N ASN A 162 11.21 11.63 -2.31
CA ASN A 162 10.13 12.30 -3.06
C ASN A 162 9.14 11.29 -3.67
N ILE A 163 9.64 10.20 -4.23
CA ILE A 163 8.81 9.19 -4.90
C ILE A 163 7.99 8.38 -3.90
N PRO A 164 8.58 7.85 -2.81
CA PRO A 164 7.80 7.27 -1.71
C PRO A 164 6.69 8.17 -1.18
N ALA A 165 6.91 9.48 -1.12
CA ALA A 165 5.89 10.43 -0.68
C ALA A 165 4.68 10.51 -1.65
N LEU A 166 4.90 10.33 -2.95
CA LEU A 166 3.86 10.39 -3.98
C LEU A 166 2.93 9.18 -4.03
N ILE A 167 3.35 8.02 -3.52
CA ILE A 167 2.59 6.77 -3.68
C ILE A 167 1.18 6.83 -3.08
N SER A 168 1.01 7.48 -1.93
CA SER A 168 -0.31 7.66 -1.32
C SER A 168 -1.22 8.58 -2.15
N THR A 169 -0.64 9.57 -2.80
CA THR A 169 -1.37 10.47 -3.71
C THR A 169 -1.92 9.70 -4.90
N VAL A 170 -1.12 8.81 -5.51
CA VAL A 170 -1.53 8.00 -6.64
C VAL A 170 -2.74 7.11 -6.31
N SER A 171 -2.68 6.37 -5.21
CA SER A 171 -3.79 5.50 -4.81
C SER A 171 -5.06 6.29 -4.45
N ASN A 172 -4.94 7.42 -3.78
CA ASN A 172 -6.08 8.27 -3.47
C ASN A 172 -6.75 8.82 -4.73
N LEU A 173 -5.97 9.25 -5.74
CA LEU A 173 -6.51 9.72 -7.00
C LEU A 173 -7.25 8.62 -7.77
N VAL A 174 -6.77 7.39 -7.76
CA VAL A 174 -7.46 6.24 -8.37
C VAL A 174 -8.82 6.01 -7.74
N ILE A 175 -8.88 6.02 -6.40
CA ILE A 175 -10.12 5.76 -5.66
C ILE A 175 -11.08 6.94 -5.82
N ILE A 176 -10.61 8.18 -5.79
CA ILE A 176 -11.42 9.37 -6.05
C ILE A 176 -12.00 9.31 -7.48
N GLY A 177 -11.17 8.98 -8.47
CA GLY A 177 -11.62 8.79 -9.86
C GLY A 177 -12.69 7.69 -9.98
N TYR A 178 -12.54 6.61 -9.23
CA TYR A 178 -13.56 5.55 -9.15
C TYR A 178 -14.93 6.11 -8.73
N PHE A 179 -14.99 6.90 -7.65
CA PHE A 179 -16.25 7.49 -7.18
C PHE A 179 -16.93 8.40 -8.20
N PHE A 180 -16.16 9.13 -8.99
CA PHE A 180 -16.74 10.05 -9.99
C PHE A 180 -17.20 9.36 -11.27
N PHE A 181 -16.57 8.26 -11.66
CA PHE A 181 -16.79 7.70 -13.02
C PHE A 181 -17.39 6.29 -13.02
N LEU A 182 -17.20 5.51 -11.97
CA LEU A 182 -17.46 4.07 -12.02
C LEU A 182 -18.34 3.53 -10.88
N ASP A 183 -18.54 4.30 -9.82
CA ASP A 183 -19.24 3.84 -8.61
C ASP A 183 -20.69 3.44 -8.89
N GLU A 184 -21.44 4.24 -9.65
CA GLU A 184 -22.82 3.94 -10.03
C GLU A 184 -22.98 2.62 -10.80
N ARG A 185 -21.91 2.17 -11.47
CA ARG A 185 -21.93 0.97 -12.31
C ARG A 185 -21.47 -0.29 -11.57
N PHE A 186 -20.48 -0.18 -10.71
CA PHE A 186 -19.80 -1.33 -10.10
C PHE A 186 -19.95 -1.42 -8.57
N GLY A 187 -20.42 -0.37 -7.92
CA GLY A 187 -20.68 -0.34 -6.47
C GLY A 187 -19.47 -0.74 -5.63
N VAL A 188 -19.71 -1.32 -4.46
CA VAL A 188 -18.65 -1.64 -3.49
C VAL A 188 -17.62 -2.66 -4.00
N TYR A 189 -17.96 -3.54 -4.91
CA TYR A 189 -16.99 -4.46 -5.54
C TYR A 189 -16.03 -3.74 -6.45
N GLY A 190 -16.50 -2.76 -7.21
CA GLY A 190 -15.64 -1.91 -8.02
C GLY A 190 -14.74 -1.04 -7.16
N LEU A 191 -15.21 -0.57 -6.00
CA LEU A 191 -14.37 0.13 -5.02
C LEU A 191 -13.24 -0.76 -4.52
N ALA A 192 -13.51 -2.03 -4.20
CA ALA A 192 -12.48 -3.00 -3.83
C ALA A 192 -11.44 -3.19 -4.95
N GLY A 193 -11.90 -3.26 -6.21
CA GLY A 193 -11.02 -3.31 -7.38
C GLY A 193 -10.19 -2.03 -7.55
N ALA A 194 -10.76 -0.85 -7.31
CA ALA A 194 -10.05 0.43 -7.35
C ALA A 194 -8.95 0.50 -6.28
N TYR A 195 -9.20 -0.03 -5.09
CA TYR A 195 -8.17 -0.17 -4.04
C TYR A 195 -7.03 -1.08 -4.49
N LEU A 196 -7.35 -2.24 -5.06
CA LEU A 196 -6.36 -3.17 -5.59
C LEU A 196 -5.51 -2.52 -6.69
N LEU A 197 -6.16 -1.81 -7.62
CA LEU A 197 -5.48 -1.07 -8.69
C LEU A 197 -4.61 0.05 -8.11
N GLY A 198 -5.08 0.76 -7.08
CA GLY A 198 -4.30 1.79 -6.40
C GLY A 198 -2.98 1.25 -5.85
N TRP A 199 -2.99 0.09 -5.20
CA TRP A 199 -1.78 -0.55 -4.69
C TRP A 199 -0.85 -1.06 -5.79
N LEU A 200 -1.41 -1.62 -6.86
CA LEU A 200 -0.63 -2.01 -8.03
C LEU A 200 0.09 -0.80 -8.64
N LEU A 201 -0.62 0.30 -8.84
CA LEU A 201 -0.05 1.53 -9.41
C LEU A 201 1.01 2.16 -8.49
N GLN A 202 0.90 2.05 -7.18
CA GLN A 202 1.97 2.45 -6.26
C GLN A 202 3.28 1.72 -6.54
N ALA A 203 3.25 0.42 -6.82
CA ALA A 203 4.44 -0.34 -7.20
C ALA A 203 4.94 0.08 -8.60
N VAL A 204 4.04 0.21 -9.57
CA VAL A 204 4.39 0.55 -10.96
C VAL A 204 5.04 1.92 -11.08
N VAL A 205 4.53 2.94 -10.38
CA VAL A 205 5.06 4.32 -10.42
C VAL A 205 6.49 4.40 -9.86
N GLN A 206 6.87 3.52 -8.96
CA GLN A 206 8.22 3.47 -8.40
C GLN A 206 9.24 2.76 -9.31
N ALA A 207 8.79 1.82 -10.15
CA ALA A 207 9.66 0.98 -10.97
C ALA A 207 10.61 1.76 -11.92
N PRO A 208 10.18 2.85 -12.63
CA PRO A 208 11.09 3.62 -13.47
C PRO A 208 12.24 4.27 -12.70
N SER A 209 11.97 4.71 -11.47
CA SER A 209 12.98 5.35 -10.62
C SER A 209 14.03 4.37 -10.13
N LEU A 210 13.65 3.13 -9.90
CA LEU A 210 14.59 2.05 -9.56
C LEU A 210 15.47 1.70 -10.75
N ARG A 211 14.90 1.62 -11.97
CA ARG A 211 15.66 1.34 -13.20
C ARG A 211 16.71 2.41 -13.54
N GLN A 212 16.47 3.66 -13.13
CA GLN A 212 17.45 4.75 -13.30
C GLN A 212 18.61 4.66 -12.29
N LEU A 213 18.41 3.91 -11.23
CA LEU A 213 19.39 3.76 -10.16
C LEU A 213 20.22 2.47 -10.27
N ASP A 214 19.80 1.51 -11.05
CA ASP A 214 20.52 0.27 -11.34
C ASP A 214 21.56 0.50 -12.43
#